data_e8cea176a04b77ceb83182395051ac80
#
_entry.id   e8cea176a04b77ceb83182395051ac80
#
_cell.length_a   1.000
_cell.length_b   1.000
_cell.length_c   1.000
_cell.angle_alpha   90.00
_cell.angle_beta   90.00
_cell.angle_gamma   90.00
#
_symmetry.space_group_name_H-M   'P 1'
#
loop_
_entity.id
_entity.type
_entity.pdbx_description
1 polymer ?
#
loop_
_entity_poly.entity_id
_entity_poly.type
_entity_poly.pdbx_seq_one_letter_code
_entity_poly.pdbx_strand_id
1 'polypeptide(L)'
;TPGHSSAASDVYKRQIPKIIKLIASILLLAYGVYQITETFTGNGIFLIILSILLIVLYFKNEVLIFAFLSLRKQNFDRTEKILKLIKNPKSVLIRKQQGFYYYLHGLIQSQKNLTIAEKHFREALKLGLSMNHDIAMAKLSLAGIMMQKRRKREAQALLTCLLYTSDAADE
;
A
#
# COMPACT_ATOMS: atom_id res chain seq x y z
N THR A 1 32.73 19.85 13.59
CA THR A 1 31.32 19.43 13.43
C THR A 1 31.02 19.01 12.01
N PRO A 2 31.05 17.72 11.69
CA PRO A 2 30.60 17.20 10.41
C PRO A 2 29.38 16.29 10.63
N GLY A 3 28.17 16.83 10.45
CA GLY A 3 26.97 16.05 10.71
C GLY A 3 25.79 16.29 9.73
N HIS A 4 25.86 17.28 8.84
CA HIS A 4 24.71 17.69 8.03
C HIS A 4 24.68 17.22 6.58
N SER A 5 25.76 16.61 6.05
CA SER A 5 25.79 16.20 4.62
C SER A 5 25.19 14.80 4.34
N SER A 6 25.14 13.92 5.35
CA SER A 6 24.69 12.54 5.16
C SER A 6 23.17 12.42 4.97
N ALA A 7 22.36 13.19 5.70
CA ALA A 7 20.90 13.12 5.60
C ALA A 7 20.37 13.67 4.27
N ALA A 8 21.00 14.73 3.74
CA ALA A 8 20.60 15.31 2.46
C ALA A 8 20.95 14.38 1.28
N SER A 9 22.10 13.70 1.33
CA SER A 9 22.50 12.73 0.31
C SER A 9 21.61 11.48 0.29
N ASP A 10 21.13 11.04 1.45
CA ASP A 10 20.21 9.89 1.55
C ASP A 10 18.81 10.20 1.04
N VAL A 11 18.34 11.43 1.22
CA VAL A 11 17.06 11.91 0.65
C VAL A 11 17.17 12.04 -0.87
N TYR A 12 18.29 12.55 -1.38
CA TYR A 12 18.54 12.70 -2.80
C TYR A 12 18.70 11.35 -3.52
N LYS A 13 19.40 10.39 -2.94
CA LYS A 13 19.54 9.01 -3.46
C LYS A 13 18.23 8.24 -3.56
N ARG A 14 17.21 8.61 -2.76
CA ARG A 14 15.89 7.95 -2.79
C ARG A 14 14.90 8.58 -3.77
N GLN A 15 15.09 9.82 -4.18
CA GLN A 15 14.22 10.48 -5.16
C GLN A 15 14.62 10.18 -6.61
N ILE A 16 15.92 10.03 -6.88
CA ILE A 16 16.46 9.73 -8.20
C ILE A 16 15.86 8.44 -8.81
N PRO A 17 15.76 7.28 -8.10
CA PRO A 17 15.21 6.09 -8.71
C PRO A 17 13.72 6.21 -9.07
N LYS A 18 12.94 7.05 -8.41
CA LYS A 18 11.53 7.28 -8.76
C LYS A 18 11.39 8.08 -10.05
N ILE A 19 12.15 9.15 -10.20
CA ILE A 19 12.16 9.99 -11.40
C ILE A 19 12.71 9.20 -12.60
N ILE A 20 13.74 8.39 -12.41
CA ILE A 20 14.31 7.53 -13.47
C ILE A 20 13.25 6.54 -13.96
N LYS A 21 12.46 5.92 -13.09
CA LYS A 21 11.39 5.01 -13.47
C LYS A 21 10.29 5.71 -14.28
N LEU A 22 9.93 6.94 -13.91
CA LEU A 22 8.96 7.74 -14.65
C LEU A 22 9.48 8.09 -16.06
N ILE A 23 10.72 8.56 -16.16
CA ILE A 23 11.35 8.89 -17.45
C ILE A 23 11.45 7.63 -18.31
N ALA A 24 11.93 6.53 -17.74
CA ALA A 24 12.03 5.25 -18.45
C ALA A 24 10.66 4.74 -18.94
N SER A 25 9.59 4.89 -18.15
CA SER A 25 8.26 4.49 -18.57
C SER A 25 7.71 5.34 -19.72
N ILE A 26 7.97 6.65 -19.71
CA ILE A 26 7.57 7.56 -20.80
C ILE A 26 8.33 7.23 -22.08
N LEU A 27 9.65 7.00 -21.98
CA LEU A 27 10.46 6.62 -23.13
C LEU A 27 10.06 5.28 -23.73
N LEU A 28 9.76 4.27 -22.87
CA LEU A 28 9.27 2.97 -23.32
C LEU A 28 7.89 3.08 -23.99
N LEU A 29 7.00 3.95 -23.49
CA LEU A 29 5.69 4.17 -24.07
C LEU A 29 5.83 4.82 -25.45
N ALA A 30 6.65 5.87 -25.59
CA ALA A 30 6.90 6.55 -26.86
C ALA A 30 7.52 5.58 -27.88
N TYR A 31 8.49 4.77 -27.46
CA TYR A 31 9.14 3.78 -28.31
C TYR A 31 8.17 2.64 -28.71
N GLY A 32 7.29 2.22 -27.79
CA GLY A 32 6.26 1.22 -28.09
C GLY A 32 5.25 1.70 -29.13
N VAL A 33 4.83 2.96 -29.07
CA VAL A 33 3.96 3.57 -30.07
C VAL A 33 4.68 3.65 -31.42
N TYR A 34 5.95 4.07 -31.45
CA TYR A 34 6.76 4.10 -32.66
C TYR A 34 6.87 2.71 -33.33
N GLN A 35 7.11 1.65 -32.56
CA GLN A 35 7.18 0.28 -33.06
C GLN A 35 5.86 -0.20 -33.70
N ILE A 36 4.71 0.27 -33.22
CA ILE A 36 3.41 -0.05 -33.82
C ILE A 36 3.28 0.61 -35.20
N THR A 37 3.78 1.83 -35.38
CA THR A 37 3.75 2.53 -36.69
C THR A 37 4.65 1.87 -37.74
N GLU A 38 5.73 1.21 -37.30
CA GLU A 38 6.70 0.48 -38.18
C GLU A 38 6.32 -0.98 -38.43
N THR A 39 5.02 -1.36 -38.26
CA THR A 39 4.49 -2.74 -38.50
C THR A 39 4.90 -3.82 -37.52
N PHE A 40 5.73 -3.53 -36.51
CA PHE A 40 6.07 -4.49 -35.45
C PHE A 40 5.07 -4.47 -34.29
N THR A 41 3.79 -4.72 -34.59
CA THR A 41 2.66 -4.61 -33.64
C THR A 41 2.82 -5.46 -32.39
N GLY A 42 3.34 -6.68 -32.47
CA GLY A 42 3.52 -7.55 -31.31
C GLY A 42 4.52 -7.00 -30.31
N ASN A 43 5.64 -6.47 -30.80
CA ASN A 43 6.70 -5.87 -29.96
C ASN A 43 6.23 -4.54 -29.35
N GLY A 44 5.49 -3.73 -30.09
CA GLY A 44 4.92 -2.46 -29.62
C GLY A 44 3.90 -2.67 -28.48
N ILE A 45 3.00 -3.64 -28.61
CA ILE A 45 2.03 -3.99 -27.57
C ILE A 45 2.74 -4.44 -26.28
N PHE A 46 3.77 -5.29 -26.41
CA PHE A 46 4.56 -5.75 -25.24
C PHE A 46 5.23 -4.58 -24.51
N LEU A 47 5.83 -3.63 -25.24
CA LEU A 47 6.47 -2.44 -24.68
C LEU A 47 5.47 -1.51 -23.98
N ILE A 48 4.27 -1.36 -24.53
CA ILE A 48 3.20 -0.57 -23.89
C ILE A 48 2.74 -1.23 -22.59
N ILE A 49 2.53 -2.54 -22.57
CA ILE A 49 2.19 -3.28 -21.34
C ILE A 49 3.28 -3.13 -20.30
N LEU A 50 4.54 -3.25 -20.69
CA LEU A 50 5.70 -3.06 -19.81
C LEU A 50 5.77 -1.63 -19.27
N SER A 51 5.50 -0.62 -20.08
CA SER A 51 5.43 0.78 -19.67
C SER A 51 4.32 1.01 -18.64
N ILE A 52 3.11 0.50 -18.88
CA ILE A 52 1.99 0.57 -17.94
C ILE A 52 2.36 -0.10 -16.60
N LEU A 53 3.03 -1.25 -16.64
CA LEU A 53 3.52 -1.94 -15.45
C LEU A 53 4.49 -1.07 -14.65
N LEU A 54 5.44 -0.40 -15.31
CA LEU A 54 6.38 0.51 -14.65
C LEU A 54 5.68 1.73 -14.05
N ILE A 55 4.66 2.28 -14.71
CA ILE A 55 3.85 3.38 -14.19
C ILE A 55 3.10 2.93 -12.92
N VAL A 56 2.48 1.75 -12.94
CA VAL A 56 1.80 1.19 -11.76
C VAL A 56 2.76 0.98 -10.60
N LEU A 57 3.97 0.46 -10.87
CA LEU A 57 5.03 0.31 -9.87
C LEU A 57 5.55 1.65 -9.34
N TYR A 58 5.54 2.69 -10.16
CA TYR A 58 5.89 4.05 -9.73
C TYR A 58 4.87 4.61 -8.73
N PHE A 59 3.56 4.48 -9.03
CA PHE A 59 2.48 5.00 -8.17
C PHE A 59 2.27 4.17 -6.91
N LYS A 60 2.48 2.86 -6.97
CA LYS A 60 2.39 1.98 -5.80
C LYS A 60 3.80 1.73 -5.26
N ASN A 61 4.01 2.04 -3.97
CA ASN A 61 5.29 1.74 -3.32
C ASN A 61 5.53 0.22 -3.35
N GLU A 62 6.55 -0.21 -4.08
CA GLU A 62 6.91 -1.63 -4.28
C GLU A 62 6.99 -2.40 -2.96
N VAL A 63 7.53 -1.75 -1.93
CA VAL A 63 7.69 -2.34 -0.60
C VAL A 63 6.34 -2.76 -0.01
N LEU A 64 5.28 -1.95 -0.20
CA LEU A 64 3.94 -2.28 0.29
C LEU A 64 3.31 -3.45 -0.48
N ILE A 65 3.56 -3.54 -1.80
CA ILE A 65 3.08 -4.67 -2.61
C ILE A 65 3.76 -5.96 -2.16
N PHE A 66 5.08 -5.95 -2.00
CA PHE A 66 5.82 -7.13 -1.52
C PHE A 66 5.42 -7.53 -0.10
N ALA A 67 5.19 -6.55 0.78
CA ALA A 67 4.68 -6.82 2.13
C ALA A 67 3.31 -7.49 2.08
N PHE A 68 2.39 -6.99 1.24
CA PHE A 68 1.06 -7.57 1.06
C PHE A 68 1.11 -9.00 0.49
N LEU A 69 1.93 -9.24 -0.54
CA LEU A 69 2.11 -10.58 -1.12
C LEU A 69 2.70 -11.57 -0.11
N SER A 70 3.65 -11.12 0.71
CA SER A 70 4.23 -11.92 1.78
C SER A 70 3.19 -12.25 2.85
N LEU A 71 2.33 -11.28 3.21
CA LEU A 71 1.24 -11.47 4.16
C LEU A 71 0.19 -12.45 3.62
N ARG A 72 -0.16 -12.36 2.34
CA ARG A 72 -1.08 -13.30 1.69
C ARG A 72 -0.56 -14.75 1.73
N LYS A 73 0.76 -14.93 1.73
CA LYS A 73 1.41 -16.24 1.97
C LYS A 73 1.51 -16.61 3.45
N GLN A 74 0.85 -15.85 4.35
CA GLN A 74 0.87 -16.03 5.81
C GLN A 74 2.28 -15.95 6.44
N ASN A 75 3.22 -15.33 5.76
CA ASN A 75 4.59 -15.17 6.28
C ASN A 75 4.71 -13.83 7.02
N PHE A 76 4.22 -13.79 8.26
CA PHE A 76 4.15 -12.57 9.07
C PHE A 76 5.54 -11.99 9.39
N ASP A 77 6.53 -12.85 9.67
CA ASP A 77 7.89 -12.41 10.01
C ASP A 77 8.58 -11.73 8.82
N ARG A 78 8.42 -12.29 7.63
CA ARG A 78 8.93 -11.69 6.41
C ARG A 78 8.23 -10.37 6.10
N THR A 79 6.93 -10.31 6.28
CA THR A 79 6.14 -9.08 6.09
C THR A 79 6.61 -7.98 7.05
N GLU A 80 6.83 -8.30 8.32
CA GLU A 80 7.34 -7.36 9.31
C GLU A 80 8.73 -6.82 8.93
N LYS A 81 9.64 -7.70 8.46
CA LYS A 81 10.97 -7.30 7.98
C LYS A 81 10.88 -6.36 6.78
N ILE A 82 9.99 -6.64 5.83
CA ILE A 82 9.77 -5.79 4.64
C ILE A 82 9.22 -4.42 5.05
N LEU A 83 8.24 -4.36 5.95
CA LEU A 83 7.67 -3.10 6.43
C LEU A 83 8.69 -2.25 7.21
N LYS A 84 9.62 -2.86 7.94
CA LYS A 84 10.73 -2.17 8.64
C LYS A 84 11.70 -1.45 7.69
N LEU A 85 11.73 -1.80 6.40
CA LEU A 85 12.51 -1.05 5.39
C LEU A 85 11.98 0.38 5.19
N ILE A 86 10.72 0.64 5.55
CA ILE A 86 10.11 1.97 5.48
C ILE A 86 10.38 2.70 6.81
N LYS A 87 11.53 3.36 6.93
CA LYS A 87 11.93 4.05 8.17
C LYS A 87 10.99 5.21 8.53
N ASN A 88 10.53 6.00 7.54
CA ASN A 88 9.66 7.17 7.73
C ASN A 88 8.43 7.10 6.82
N PRO A 89 7.34 6.42 7.22
CA PRO A 89 6.15 6.27 6.38
C PRO A 89 5.50 7.62 6.01
N LYS A 90 5.56 8.62 6.90
CA LYS A 90 4.97 9.94 6.68
C LYS A 90 5.63 10.73 5.56
N SER A 91 6.94 10.57 5.34
CA SER A 91 7.68 11.31 4.32
C SER A 91 7.77 10.57 2.97
N VAL A 92 7.70 9.23 3.00
CA VAL A 92 7.93 8.38 1.83
C VAL A 92 6.64 7.95 1.15
N LEU A 93 5.55 7.85 1.92
CA LEU A 93 4.26 7.32 1.47
C LEU A 93 3.22 8.44 1.32
N ILE A 94 2.39 8.36 0.29
CA ILE A 94 1.19 9.20 0.14
C ILE A 94 0.17 8.79 1.22
N ARG A 95 -0.70 9.70 1.63
CA ARG A 95 -1.66 9.51 2.73
C ARG A 95 -2.41 8.17 2.69
N LYS A 96 -2.95 7.77 1.52
CA LYS A 96 -3.64 6.49 1.35
C LYS A 96 -2.70 5.28 1.48
N GLN A 97 -1.44 5.42 1.06
CA GLN A 97 -0.41 4.38 1.24
C GLN A 97 0.02 4.27 2.70
N GLN A 98 0.06 5.38 3.44
CA GLN A 98 0.27 5.36 4.89
C GLN A 98 -0.85 4.59 5.59
N GLY A 99 -2.12 4.82 5.19
CA GLY A 99 -3.25 4.04 5.67
C GLY A 99 -3.06 2.55 5.44
N PHE A 100 -2.65 2.16 4.24
CA PHE A 100 -2.38 0.76 3.91
C PHE A 100 -1.18 0.17 4.68
N TYR A 101 -0.13 0.95 4.92
CA TYR A 101 0.99 0.58 5.77
C TYR A 101 0.52 0.25 7.20
N TYR A 102 -0.30 1.13 7.81
CA TYR A 102 -0.85 0.87 9.13
C TYR A 102 -1.83 -0.31 9.14
N TYR A 103 -2.59 -0.51 8.07
CA TYR A 103 -3.45 -1.68 7.91
C TYR A 103 -2.66 -3.00 7.95
N LEU A 104 -1.54 -3.09 7.20
CA LEU A 104 -0.66 -4.26 7.23
C LEU A 104 -0.04 -4.48 8.62
N HIS A 105 0.39 -3.42 9.29
CA HIS A 105 0.86 -3.51 10.68
C HIS A 105 -0.24 -3.99 11.63
N GLY A 106 -1.47 -3.52 11.45
CA GLY A 106 -2.63 -3.99 12.20
C GLY A 106 -2.84 -5.50 12.06
N LEU A 107 -2.76 -6.02 10.83
CA LEU A 107 -2.90 -7.45 10.55
C LEU A 107 -1.79 -8.29 11.21
N ILE A 108 -0.53 -7.83 11.17
CA ILE A 108 0.58 -8.52 11.85
C ILE A 108 0.39 -8.49 13.36
N GLN A 109 0.04 -7.34 13.90
CA GLN A 109 -0.13 -7.16 15.36
C GLN A 109 -1.37 -7.85 15.91
N SER A 110 -2.40 -8.11 15.09
CA SER A 110 -3.58 -8.85 15.53
C SER A 110 -3.25 -10.27 16.04
N GLN A 111 -2.14 -10.84 15.59
CA GLN A 111 -1.64 -12.13 16.05
C GLN A 111 -0.81 -12.04 17.33
N LYS A 112 -0.25 -10.85 17.65
CA LYS A 112 0.70 -10.66 18.76
C LYS A 112 0.11 -9.83 19.90
N ASN A 113 -0.51 -8.70 19.57
CA ASN A 113 -1.01 -7.73 20.55
C ASN A 113 -2.24 -6.98 20.02
N LEU A 114 -3.40 -7.32 20.53
CA LEU A 114 -4.70 -6.74 20.13
C LEU A 114 -4.79 -5.23 20.37
N THR A 115 -4.12 -4.70 21.39
CA THR A 115 -4.17 -3.27 21.70
C THR A 115 -3.38 -2.45 20.68
N ILE A 116 -2.22 -2.94 20.27
CA ILE A 116 -1.42 -2.32 19.23
C ILE A 116 -2.12 -2.46 17.87
N ALA A 117 -2.71 -3.61 17.59
CA ALA A 117 -3.47 -3.86 16.38
C ALA A 117 -4.67 -2.89 16.25
N GLU A 118 -5.42 -2.69 17.34
CA GLU A 118 -6.53 -1.72 17.39
C GLU A 118 -6.07 -0.32 16.99
N LYS A 119 -4.96 0.15 17.59
CA LYS A 119 -4.39 1.47 17.29
C LYS A 119 -4.03 1.60 15.79
N HIS A 120 -3.41 0.56 15.22
CA HIS A 120 -3.03 0.56 13.82
C HIS A 120 -4.23 0.55 12.88
N PHE A 121 -5.27 -0.25 13.15
CA PHE A 121 -6.48 -0.24 12.32
C PHE A 121 -7.24 1.08 12.40
N ARG A 122 -7.33 1.71 13.57
CA ARG A 122 -7.93 3.04 13.71
C ARG A 122 -7.16 4.10 12.92
N GLU A 123 -5.82 4.08 12.98
CA GLU A 123 -4.99 5.01 12.22
C GLU A 123 -5.09 4.75 10.70
N ALA A 124 -5.16 3.49 10.28
CA ALA A 124 -5.39 3.12 8.88
C ALA A 124 -6.71 3.69 8.34
N LEU A 125 -7.80 3.52 9.09
CA LEU A 125 -9.12 4.05 8.71
C LEU A 125 -9.16 5.58 8.71
N LYS A 126 -8.47 6.24 9.64
CA LYS A 126 -8.37 7.70 9.73
C LYS A 126 -7.60 8.30 8.54
N LEU A 127 -6.52 7.68 8.13
CA LEU A 127 -5.73 8.10 6.97
C LEU A 127 -6.43 7.81 5.64
N GLY A 128 -7.32 6.82 5.63
CA GLY A 128 -8.03 6.32 4.48
C GLY A 128 -7.25 5.24 3.72
N LEU A 129 -7.98 4.32 3.15
CA LEU A 129 -7.48 3.23 2.32
C LEU A 129 -7.91 3.46 0.87
N SER A 130 -7.17 2.90 -0.09
CA SER A 130 -7.44 3.13 -1.51
C SER A 130 -8.60 2.30 -2.04
N MET A 131 -8.83 1.12 -1.46
CA MET A 131 -9.82 0.15 -1.93
C MET A 131 -10.93 -0.01 -0.89
N ASN A 132 -12.19 -0.04 -1.34
CA ASN A 132 -13.34 -0.28 -0.47
C ASN A 132 -13.25 -1.63 0.26
N HIS A 133 -12.73 -2.65 -0.42
CA HIS A 133 -12.46 -3.95 0.18
C HIS A 133 -11.50 -3.85 1.39
N ASP A 134 -10.42 -3.09 1.28
CA ASP A 134 -9.47 -2.92 2.40
C ASP A 134 -10.11 -2.18 3.58
N ILE A 135 -10.98 -1.19 3.29
CA ILE A 135 -11.74 -0.47 4.33
C ILE A 135 -12.68 -1.45 5.06
N ALA A 136 -13.40 -2.28 4.31
CA ALA A 136 -14.30 -3.28 4.89
C ALA A 136 -13.53 -4.29 5.75
N MET A 137 -12.41 -4.81 5.26
CA MET A 137 -11.56 -5.75 6.00
C MET A 137 -10.94 -5.12 7.25
N ALA A 138 -10.53 -3.84 7.18
CA ALA A 138 -10.01 -3.13 8.34
C ALA A 138 -11.09 -2.92 9.42
N LYS A 139 -12.32 -2.54 9.03
CA LYS A 139 -13.46 -2.41 9.95
C LYS A 139 -13.84 -3.76 10.55
N LEU A 140 -13.87 -4.82 9.74
CA LEU A 140 -14.18 -6.18 10.22
C LEU A 140 -13.13 -6.68 11.23
N SER A 141 -11.84 -6.50 10.91
CA SER A 141 -10.74 -6.85 11.81
C SER A 141 -10.82 -6.08 13.12
N LEU A 142 -11.11 -4.77 13.03
CA LEU A 142 -11.30 -3.93 14.22
C LEU A 142 -12.51 -4.38 15.05
N ALA A 143 -13.63 -4.72 14.43
CA ALA A 143 -14.81 -5.26 15.12
C ALA A 143 -14.47 -6.59 15.83
N GLY A 144 -13.72 -7.48 15.19
CA GLY A 144 -13.23 -8.73 15.81
C GLY A 144 -12.38 -8.46 17.06
N ILE A 145 -11.47 -7.48 17.01
CA ILE A 145 -10.67 -7.07 18.17
C ILE A 145 -11.56 -6.50 19.28
N MET A 146 -12.58 -5.69 18.95
CA MET A 146 -13.53 -5.16 19.94
C MET A 146 -14.33 -6.27 20.62
N MET A 147 -14.75 -7.30 19.86
CA MET A 147 -15.43 -8.46 20.41
C MET A 147 -14.54 -9.22 21.40
N GLN A 148 -13.28 -9.47 21.05
CA GLN A 148 -12.31 -10.13 21.94
C GLN A 148 -12.05 -9.32 23.23
N LYS A 149 -12.07 -7.98 23.13
CA LYS A 149 -11.95 -7.07 24.27
C LYS A 149 -13.27 -6.86 25.03
N ARG A 150 -14.32 -7.61 24.73
CA ARG A 150 -15.67 -7.51 25.34
C ARG A 150 -16.37 -6.16 25.11
N ARG A 151 -15.94 -5.36 24.14
CA ARG A 151 -16.53 -4.06 23.75
C ARG A 151 -17.62 -4.27 22.69
N LYS A 152 -18.66 -5.02 23.01
CA LYS A 152 -19.70 -5.48 22.07
C LYS A 152 -20.42 -4.34 21.34
N ARG A 153 -20.74 -3.23 22.03
CA ARG A 153 -21.46 -2.09 21.43
C ARG A 153 -20.67 -1.44 20.29
N GLU A 154 -19.36 -1.27 20.45
CA GLU A 154 -18.49 -0.70 19.42
C GLU A 154 -18.31 -1.66 18.24
N ALA A 155 -18.20 -2.96 18.53
CA ALA A 155 -18.14 -3.98 17.48
C ALA A 155 -19.43 -3.98 16.65
N GLN A 156 -20.59 -3.92 17.28
CA GLN A 156 -21.88 -3.85 16.58
C GLN A 156 -21.98 -2.60 15.70
N ALA A 157 -21.60 -1.42 16.21
CA ALA A 157 -21.62 -0.18 15.43
C ALA A 157 -20.74 -0.27 14.17
N LEU A 158 -19.55 -0.89 14.27
CA LEU A 158 -18.67 -1.11 13.12
C LEU A 158 -19.28 -2.08 12.10
N LEU A 159 -19.90 -3.17 12.56
CA LEU A 159 -20.54 -4.15 11.68
C LEU A 159 -21.79 -3.59 11.01
N THR A 160 -22.62 -2.85 11.73
CA THR A 160 -23.78 -2.16 11.14
C THR A 160 -23.35 -1.17 10.05
N CYS A 161 -22.29 -0.38 10.31
CA CYS A 161 -21.73 0.52 9.31
C CYS A 161 -21.20 -0.23 8.05
N LEU A 162 -20.72 -1.48 8.20
CA LEU A 162 -20.30 -2.31 7.08
C LEU A 162 -21.49 -2.76 6.22
N LEU A 163 -22.56 -3.21 6.83
CA LEU A 163 -23.76 -3.67 6.12
C LEU A 163 -24.34 -2.54 5.26
N TYR A 164 -24.54 -1.35 5.83
CA TYR A 164 -25.07 -0.21 5.09
C TYR A 164 -24.15 0.29 3.95
N THR A 165 -22.83 0.10 4.06
CA THR A 165 -21.91 0.48 2.98
C THR A 165 -21.85 -0.57 1.88
N SER A 166 -22.20 -1.83 2.15
CA SER A 166 -22.33 -2.88 1.13
C SER A 166 -23.57 -2.68 0.28
N ASP A 167 -24.71 -2.42 0.92
CA ASP A 167 -26.00 -2.25 0.22
C ASP A 167 -25.99 -1.03 -0.73
N ALA A 168 -25.30 0.06 -0.35
CA ALA A 168 -25.15 1.24 -1.19
C ALA A 168 -24.16 1.07 -2.37
N ALA A 169 -23.43 -0.01 -2.44
CA ALA A 169 -22.50 -0.30 -3.54
C ALA A 169 -23.10 -1.26 -4.58
N ASP A 170 -24.25 -1.87 -4.28
CA ASP A 170 -24.96 -2.80 -5.15
C ASP A 170 -26.16 -2.13 -5.89
N GLU A 171 -26.47 -0.85 -5.59
CA GLU A 171 -27.40 0.01 -6.34
C GLU A 171 -26.64 0.89 -7.36
#